data_64d18669e51a544bc9d12964d5d85b78
#
_entry.id   64d18669e51a544bc9d12964d5d85b78
#
_cell.length_a   1.000
_cell.length_b   1.000
_cell.length_c   1.000
_cell.angle_alpha   90.00
_cell.angle_beta   90.00
_cell.angle_gamma   90.00
#
_symmetry.space_group_name_H-M   'P 1'
#
loop_
_entity.id
_entity.type
_entity.pdbx_description
1 polymer ?
#
loop_
_entity_poly.entity_id
_entity_poly.type
_entity_poly.pdbx_seq_one_letter_code
_entity_poly.pdbx_strand_id
1 'polypeptide(L)'
;MGPSSWTWNGARVIDVLPDRSTAGTANWLKQHPEVEIISRDRCGSFAQGAREGAPQARQVADRFHILQNLREAIQLQLSRASGSSVCPLLPETDGSDERDVMISPSPRDKHGGAEHRHLARMANRRSRQAIFDQVRALHGEGGSVRDIVRQTGFDRRTIAKWIRVDALPDRNASAPKTCSPRYFEEFLSRRWAEGCVRGRHLFHEVKARGYTGSFSNLERLLAKWRRPARKVIRPPPTIGPVRAFDPATGRLISPIIAAALCVKPRGLLTNNQAVKVDALKSEWREFTTMRGLAMRFRGILRSKNLAKLGVWLTDAHQSGLYAMQRFARTLRRDIDALRSAVTESWSNGQTEGQINRLKTLKRAMYGRAGPELLRARMLPL
;
A
#
# COMPACT_ATOMS: atom_id res chain seq x y z
N MET A 1 -1.51 17.40 -3.68
CA MET A 1 -2.57 18.07 -4.47
C MET A 1 -3.82 18.08 -3.63
N GLY A 2 -4.41 19.27 -3.43
CA GLY A 2 -5.66 19.45 -2.70
C GLY A 2 -6.87 18.89 -3.46
N PRO A 3 -8.01 18.70 -2.80
CA PRO A 3 -9.27 18.39 -3.46
C PRO A 3 -9.71 19.59 -4.31
N SER A 4 -10.27 19.30 -5.48
CA SER A 4 -10.95 20.31 -6.29
C SER A 4 -12.44 20.22 -6.04
N SER A 5 -13.10 21.37 -5.85
CA SER A 5 -14.55 21.48 -5.69
C SER A 5 -15.22 21.84 -7.02
N TRP A 6 -16.41 21.32 -7.25
CA TRP A 6 -17.09 21.36 -8.54
C TRP A 6 -18.57 21.65 -8.42
N THR A 7 -19.12 22.44 -9.34
CA THR A 7 -20.56 22.43 -9.61
C THR A 7 -20.88 21.52 -10.81
N TRP A 8 -22.04 20.88 -10.78
CA TRP A 8 -22.50 20.00 -11.85
C TRP A 8 -22.89 20.77 -13.12
N ASN A 9 -23.45 21.97 -12.98
CA ASN A 9 -23.86 22.81 -14.08
C ASN A 9 -22.65 23.48 -14.75
N GLY A 10 -22.11 22.86 -15.80
CA GLY A 10 -21.04 23.39 -16.61
C GLY A 10 -19.64 22.78 -16.39
N ALA A 11 -19.49 21.80 -15.51
CA ALA A 11 -18.21 21.08 -15.26
C ALA A 11 -17.01 22.00 -14.96
N ARG A 12 -17.25 23.16 -14.35
CA ARG A 12 -16.23 24.14 -14.02
C ARG A 12 -15.57 23.83 -12.68
N VAL A 13 -14.26 24.08 -12.59
CA VAL A 13 -13.55 24.09 -11.32
C VAL A 13 -13.96 25.34 -10.57
N ILE A 14 -14.51 25.19 -9.36
CA ILE A 14 -14.87 26.31 -8.50
C ILE A 14 -13.68 26.73 -7.67
N ASP A 15 -12.96 25.73 -7.14
CA ASP A 15 -11.81 25.98 -6.31
C ASP A 15 -10.80 24.81 -6.31
N VAL A 16 -9.58 25.10 -5.89
CA VAL A 16 -8.52 24.11 -5.65
C VAL A 16 -7.97 24.34 -4.24
N LEU A 17 -8.29 23.44 -3.34
CA LEU A 17 -7.86 23.56 -1.96
C LEU A 17 -6.34 23.32 -1.84
N PRO A 18 -5.65 24.04 -0.93
CA PRO A 18 -4.19 23.96 -0.80
C PRO A 18 -3.73 22.62 -0.27
N ASP A 19 -4.55 21.93 0.53
CA ASP A 19 -4.22 20.66 1.14
C ASP A 19 -5.39 19.65 1.10
N ARG A 20 -5.15 18.45 1.66
CA ARG A 20 -6.14 17.37 1.77
C ARG A 20 -6.60 17.17 3.21
N SER A 21 -6.51 18.20 4.05
CA SER A 21 -6.86 18.09 5.45
C SER A 21 -8.38 18.02 5.62
N THR A 22 -8.81 17.38 6.70
CA THR A 22 -10.21 17.39 7.13
C THR A 22 -10.68 18.81 7.40
N ALA A 23 -9.86 19.60 8.09
CA ALA A 23 -10.19 20.97 8.46
C ALA A 23 -10.32 21.88 7.23
N GLY A 24 -9.41 21.81 6.26
CA GLY A 24 -9.48 22.59 5.02
C GLY A 24 -10.76 22.29 4.23
N THR A 25 -11.10 20.98 4.09
CA THR A 25 -12.34 20.57 3.44
C THR A 25 -13.58 21.05 4.20
N ALA A 26 -13.60 20.91 5.53
CA ALA A 26 -14.73 21.33 6.36
C ALA A 26 -14.93 22.86 6.33
N ASN A 27 -13.85 23.65 6.42
CA ASN A 27 -13.92 25.09 6.38
C ASN A 27 -14.44 25.62 5.03
N TRP A 28 -13.97 25.01 3.93
CA TRP A 28 -14.46 25.38 2.61
C TRP A 28 -15.96 25.07 2.48
N LEU A 29 -16.41 23.90 2.91
CA LEU A 29 -17.82 23.50 2.85
C LEU A 29 -18.73 24.36 3.74
N LYS A 30 -18.25 24.85 4.89
CA LYS A 30 -19.01 25.80 5.72
C LYS A 30 -19.27 27.13 5.03
N GLN A 31 -18.42 27.55 4.10
CA GLN A 31 -18.58 28.72 3.29
C GLN A 31 -19.51 28.50 2.08
N HIS A 32 -19.91 27.24 1.83
CA HIS A 32 -20.76 26.82 0.73
C HIS A 32 -21.96 25.99 1.23
N PRO A 33 -22.88 26.61 2.00
CA PRO A 33 -24.03 25.92 2.58
C PRO A 33 -25.02 25.40 1.52
N GLU A 34 -24.96 25.92 0.30
CA GLU A 34 -25.74 25.49 -0.87
C GLU A 34 -25.35 24.08 -1.40
N VAL A 35 -24.29 23.49 -0.90
CA VAL A 35 -23.84 22.15 -1.34
C VAL A 35 -24.80 21.09 -0.84
N GLU A 36 -25.52 20.44 -1.73
CA GLU A 36 -26.48 19.38 -1.43
C GLU A 36 -25.90 17.97 -1.59
N ILE A 37 -24.93 17.80 -2.51
CA ILE A 37 -24.36 16.50 -2.85
C ILE A 37 -22.84 16.58 -2.93
N ILE A 38 -22.17 15.64 -2.23
CA ILE A 38 -20.72 15.50 -2.23
C ILE A 38 -20.35 14.13 -2.79
N SER A 39 -19.91 14.10 -4.06
CA SER A 39 -19.32 12.90 -4.63
C SER A 39 -17.84 12.83 -4.29
N ARG A 40 -17.39 11.73 -3.72
CA ARG A 40 -16.04 11.60 -3.19
C ARG A 40 -15.48 10.20 -3.29
N ASP A 41 -14.16 10.13 -3.27
CA ASP A 41 -13.41 8.92 -2.99
C ASP A 41 -13.67 8.45 -1.55
N ARG A 42 -13.42 7.19 -1.28
CA ARG A 42 -13.58 6.61 0.06
C ARG A 42 -12.43 6.99 1.01
N CYS A 43 -11.94 8.21 0.93
CA CYS A 43 -10.94 8.74 1.85
C CYS A 43 -11.62 9.20 3.16
N GLY A 44 -11.17 8.67 4.30
CA GLY A 44 -11.76 8.98 5.60
C GLY A 44 -11.69 10.46 5.98
N SER A 45 -10.63 11.16 5.61
CA SER A 45 -10.47 12.61 5.87
C SER A 45 -11.51 13.43 5.12
N PHE A 46 -11.78 13.13 3.85
CA PHE A 46 -12.83 13.82 3.09
C PHE A 46 -14.23 13.49 3.60
N ALA A 47 -14.46 12.23 3.99
CA ALA A 47 -15.74 11.83 4.59
C ALA A 47 -16.02 12.58 5.91
N GLN A 48 -14.99 12.77 6.71
CA GLN A 48 -15.07 13.52 7.97
C GLN A 48 -15.24 15.02 7.71
N GLY A 49 -14.42 15.61 6.82
CA GLY A 49 -14.54 17.01 6.44
C GLY A 49 -15.91 17.36 5.87
N ALA A 50 -16.49 16.47 5.07
CA ALA A 50 -17.85 16.63 4.55
C ALA A 50 -18.92 16.59 5.66
N ARG A 51 -18.80 15.69 6.64
CA ARG A 51 -19.73 15.64 7.78
C ARG A 51 -19.64 16.87 8.69
N GLU A 52 -18.43 17.40 8.87
CA GLU A 52 -18.19 18.56 9.73
C GLU A 52 -18.53 19.90 9.04
N GLY A 53 -18.33 19.97 7.72
CA GLY A 53 -18.49 21.20 6.94
C GLY A 53 -19.86 21.36 6.30
N ALA A 54 -20.48 20.26 5.87
CA ALA A 54 -21.81 20.27 5.22
C ALA A 54 -22.63 19.05 5.69
N PRO A 55 -23.08 19.01 6.95
CA PRO A 55 -23.82 17.88 7.50
C PRO A 55 -25.15 17.62 6.77
N GLN A 56 -25.74 18.63 6.13
CA GLN A 56 -26.93 18.54 5.30
C GLN A 56 -26.70 17.84 3.96
N ALA A 57 -25.45 17.84 3.48
CA ALA A 57 -25.13 17.32 2.15
C ALA A 57 -25.08 15.79 2.12
N ARG A 58 -25.71 15.19 1.11
CA ARG A 58 -25.63 13.75 0.88
C ARG A 58 -24.28 13.38 0.30
N GLN A 59 -23.61 12.42 0.92
CA GLN A 59 -22.35 11.89 0.42
C GLN A 59 -22.58 10.73 -0.52
N VAL A 60 -21.93 10.73 -1.67
CA VAL A 60 -21.99 9.68 -2.68
C VAL A 60 -20.57 9.13 -2.90
N ALA A 61 -20.38 7.83 -2.68
CA ALA A 61 -19.09 7.21 -2.92
C ALA A 61 -18.88 6.97 -4.41
N ASP A 62 -17.66 7.23 -4.91
CA ASP A 62 -17.36 7.02 -6.31
C ASP A 62 -17.32 5.53 -6.68
N ARG A 63 -18.13 5.17 -7.68
CA ARG A 63 -18.26 3.78 -8.17
C ARG A 63 -16.99 3.24 -8.78
N PHE A 64 -16.22 4.07 -9.46
CA PHE A 64 -14.96 3.66 -10.08
C PHE A 64 -13.96 3.25 -9.01
N HIS A 65 -13.78 4.08 -7.98
CA HIS A 65 -12.89 3.79 -6.87
C HIS A 65 -13.36 2.59 -6.02
N ILE A 66 -14.67 2.39 -5.88
CA ILE A 66 -15.21 1.19 -5.24
C ILE A 66 -14.81 -0.08 -6.02
N LEU A 67 -14.95 -0.08 -7.34
CA LEU A 67 -14.58 -1.23 -8.19
C LEU A 67 -13.07 -1.42 -8.26
N GLN A 68 -12.29 -0.36 -8.22
CA GLN A 68 -10.83 -0.43 -8.12
C GLN A 68 -10.42 -1.07 -6.79
N ASN A 69 -10.97 -0.63 -5.67
CA ASN A 69 -10.71 -1.22 -4.36
C ASN A 69 -11.09 -2.70 -4.28
N LEU A 70 -12.19 -3.10 -4.96
CA LEU A 70 -12.56 -4.50 -5.10
C LEU A 70 -11.49 -5.30 -5.86
N ARG A 71 -10.99 -4.76 -6.99
CA ARG A 71 -9.91 -5.38 -7.76
C ARG A 71 -8.64 -5.54 -6.93
N GLU A 72 -8.28 -4.53 -6.16
CA GLU A 72 -7.11 -4.56 -5.26
C GLU A 72 -7.28 -5.60 -4.14
N ALA A 73 -8.48 -5.71 -3.56
CA ALA A 73 -8.78 -6.75 -2.57
C ALA A 73 -8.64 -8.16 -3.18
N ILE A 74 -9.14 -8.37 -4.39
CA ILE A 74 -8.99 -9.63 -5.11
C ILE A 74 -7.52 -9.91 -5.41
N GLN A 75 -6.77 -8.93 -5.92
CA GLN A 75 -5.35 -9.05 -6.19
C GLN A 75 -4.56 -9.45 -4.94
N LEU A 76 -4.86 -8.84 -3.80
CA LEU A 76 -4.24 -9.18 -2.53
C LEU A 76 -4.51 -10.64 -2.11
N GLN A 77 -5.74 -11.13 -2.30
CA GLN A 77 -6.10 -12.52 -2.01
C GLN A 77 -5.33 -13.50 -2.91
N LEU A 78 -5.32 -13.24 -4.21
CA LEU A 78 -4.64 -14.08 -5.20
C LEU A 78 -3.12 -14.08 -5.00
N SER A 79 -2.51 -12.93 -4.68
CA SER A 79 -1.08 -12.83 -4.38
C SER A 79 -0.69 -13.65 -3.14
N ARG A 80 -1.55 -13.72 -2.15
CA ARG A 80 -1.32 -14.55 -0.95
C ARG A 80 -1.40 -16.05 -1.27
N ALA A 81 -2.36 -16.44 -2.11
CA ALA A 81 -2.55 -17.83 -2.51
C ALA A 81 -1.45 -18.31 -3.46
N SER A 82 -0.91 -17.44 -4.32
CA SER A 82 0.18 -17.77 -5.23
C SER A 82 1.57 -17.76 -4.58
N GLY A 83 1.68 -17.44 -3.30
CA GLY A 83 2.97 -17.27 -2.62
C GLY A 83 3.78 -16.06 -3.10
N SER A 84 3.20 -15.25 -3.96
CA SER A 84 3.82 -14.03 -4.51
C SER A 84 3.61 -12.88 -3.52
N SER A 85 4.67 -12.39 -2.90
CA SER A 85 4.63 -11.16 -2.11
C SER A 85 4.49 -9.96 -3.04
N VAL A 86 3.26 -9.60 -3.38
CA VAL A 86 3.00 -8.32 -4.03
C VAL A 86 2.89 -7.26 -2.93
N CYS A 87 3.83 -6.32 -2.93
CA CYS A 87 3.65 -5.05 -2.25
C CYS A 87 2.43 -4.36 -2.91
N PRO A 88 1.38 -3.99 -2.18
CA PRO A 88 0.35 -3.15 -2.76
C PRO A 88 1.06 -1.87 -3.23
N LEU A 89 0.92 -1.55 -4.51
CA LEU A 89 1.25 -0.23 -5.01
C LEU A 89 0.41 0.75 -4.19
N LEU A 90 1.07 1.48 -3.31
CA LEU A 90 0.51 2.68 -2.74
C LEU A 90 0.17 3.59 -3.92
N PRO A 91 -0.93 4.34 -3.89
CA PRO A 91 -1.19 5.33 -4.90
C PRO A 91 0.05 6.22 -4.99
N GLU A 92 0.58 6.36 -6.19
CA GLU A 92 1.74 7.18 -6.48
C GLU A 92 1.49 8.58 -5.91
N THR A 93 2.12 8.90 -4.80
CA THR A 93 2.35 10.27 -4.43
C THR A 93 3.45 10.76 -5.36
N ASP A 94 3.07 11.58 -6.34
CA ASP A 94 4.00 12.31 -7.20
C ASP A 94 5.06 13.02 -6.34
N GLY A 95 6.23 12.45 -6.34
CA GLY A 95 7.46 13.03 -5.82
C GLY A 95 8.56 12.59 -6.78
N SER A 96 8.79 13.42 -7.80
CA SER A 96 9.90 13.28 -8.70
C SER A 96 11.22 13.26 -7.94
N ASP A 97 11.89 12.13 -7.93
CA ASP A 97 13.35 12.07 -7.96
C ASP A 97 13.75 10.77 -8.66
N GLU A 98 14.20 10.92 -9.89
CA GLU A 98 14.97 9.92 -10.61
C GLU A 98 16.30 9.75 -9.88
N ARG A 99 16.41 8.72 -9.08
CA ARG A 99 17.69 8.10 -8.72
C ARG A 99 17.49 6.62 -8.51
N ASP A 100 18.14 5.86 -9.38
CA ASP A 100 18.57 4.47 -9.25
C ASP A 100 17.60 3.49 -8.60
N VAL A 101 16.92 2.74 -9.46
CA VAL A 101 16.24 1.51 -9.10
C VAL A 101 17.25 0.47 -8.66
N MET A 102 17.69 0.60 -7.43
CA MET A 102 18.24 -0.55 -6.69
C MET A 102 17.06 -1.42 -6.30
N ILE A 103 17.00 -2.60 -6.86
CA ILE A 103 16.05 -3.66 -6.55
C ILE A 103 16.11 -3.95 -5.06
N SER A 104 15.16 -3.39 -4.30
CA SER A 104 15.02 -3.70 -2.89
C SER A 104 14.30 -5.03 -2.72
N PRO A 105 14.81 -5.94 -1.88
CA PRO A 105 14.22 -7.25 -1.69
C PRO A 105 12.86 -7.17 -1.00
N SER A 106 11.93 -7.97 -1.52
CA SER A 106 10.55 -8.25 -1.10
C SER A 106 10.31 -8.33 0.42
N PRO A 107 9.15 -7.83 0.93
CA PRO A 107 8.81 -7.92 2.35
C PRO A 107 8.39 -9.33 2.76
N ARG A 108 8.97 -9.76 3.78
CA ARG A 108 9.21 -11.02 4.44
C ARG A 108 8.01 -11.69 5.08
N ASP A 109 7.90 -12.99 4.89
CA ASP A 109 7.12 -13.93 5.72
C ASP A 109 7.60 -13.89 7.18
N LYS A 110 6.66 -13.74 8.14
CA LYS A 110 6.99 -13.46 9.54
C LYS A 110 7.36 -14.69 10.39
N HIS A 111 7.44 -15.89 9.83
CA HIS A 111 7.83 -17.10 10.56
C HIS A 111 9.02 -17.87 9.98
N GLY A 112 9.42 -17.70 8.72
CA GLY A 112 10.72 -18.11 8.19
C GLY A 112 11.78 -17.01 8.26
N GLY A 113 11.40 -15.83 8.70
CA GLY A 113 12.17 -14.60 8.55
C GLY A 113 13.44 -14.51 9.45
N ALA A 114 13.59 -15.30 10.49
CA ALA A 114 14.81 -15.32 11.28
C ALA A 114 15.86 -16.20 10.62
N GLU A 115 15.44 -17.37 10.18
CA GLU A 115 16.29 -18.35 9.51
C GLU A 115 16.70 -17.87 8.11
N HIS A 116 15.76 -17.37 7.32
CA HIS A 116 16.05 -16.75 6.03
C HIS A 116 16.95 -15.51 6.16
N ARG A 117 16.77 -14.69 7.20
CA ARG A 117 17.69 -13.58 7.50
C ARG A 117 19.06 -14.05 7.93
N HIS A 118 19.12 -15.14 8.68
CA HIS A 118 20.40 -15.76 9.06
C HIS A 118 21.12 -16.29 7.82
N LEU A 119 20.44 -17.05 6.98
CA LEU A 119 20.99 -17.57 5.71
C LEU A 119 21.42 -16.45 4.76
N ALA A 120 20.61 -15.39 4.61
CA ALA A 120 20.98 -14.22 3.82
C ALA A 120 22.19 -13.47 4.39
N ARG A 121 22.30 -13.37 5.73
CA ARG A 121 23.49 -12.79 6.38
C ARG A 121 24.73 -13.64 6.15
N MET A 122 24.60 -14.95 6.24
CA MET A 122 25.69 -15.90 5.99
C MET A 122 26.12 -15.85 4.53
N ALA A 123 25.18 -15.82 3.58
CA ALA A 123 25.47 -15.67 2.16
C ALA A 123 26.20 -14.36 1.86
N ASN A 124 25.69 -13.24 2.39
CA ASN A 124 26.31 -11.91 2.25
C ASN A 124 27.71 -11.85 2.93
N ARG A 125 27.89 -12.56 4.05
CA ARG A 125 29.20 -12.65 4.71
C ARG A 125 30.18 -13.43 3.86
N ARG A 126 29.76 -14.59 3.30
CA ARG A 126 30.58 -15.42 2.39
C ARG A 126 31.00 -14.61 1.14
N SER A 127 30.06 -13.91 0.51
CA SER A 127 30.37 -13.08 -0.66
C SER A 127 31.36 -11.96 -0.33
N ARG A 128 31.21 -11.31 0.82
CA ARG A 128 32.16 -10.29 1.27
C ARG A 128 33.52 -10.87 1.64
N GLN A 129 33.56 -12.07 2.23
CA GLN A 129 34.79 -12.75 2.54
C GLN A 129 35.54 -13.10 1.26
N ALA A 130 34.89 -13.68 0.26
CA ALA A 130 35.49 -13.99 -1.02
C ALA A 130 36.12 -12.75 -1.69
N ILE A 131 35.43 -11.61 -1.65
CA ILE A 131 35.96 -10.36 -2.20
C ILE A 131 37.13 -9.85 -1.36
N PHE A 132 37.07 -9.95 -0.03
CA PHE A 132 38.16 -9.57 0.87
C PHE A 132 39.42 -10.41 0.58
N ASP A 133 39.27 -11.71 0.40
CA ASP A 133 40.34 -12.66 0.08
C ASP A 133 40.93 -12.34 -1.30
N GLN A 134 40.09 -12.01 -2.29
CA GLN A 134 40.54 -11.58 -3.62
C GLN A 134 41.35 -10.27 -3.57
N VAL A 135 40.90 -9.28 -2.78
CA VAL A 135 41.64 -8.00 -2.58
C VAL A 135 43.00 -8.26 -1.99
N ARG A 136 43.10 -9.17 -1.01
CA ARG A 136 44.38 -9.53 -0.38
C ARG A 136 45.32 -10.29 -1.30
N ALA A 137 44.80 -11.21 -2.09
CA ALA A 137 45.57 -11.92 -3.11
C ALA A 137 46.17 -10.95 -4.15
N LEU A 138 45.33 -10.07 -4.72
CA LEU A 138 45.81 -9.07 -5.69
C LEU A 138 46.85 -8.10 -5.09
N HIS A 139 46.72 -7.75 -3.80
CA HIS A 139 47.75 -6.95 -3.13
C HIS A 139 49.03 -7.72 -2.87
N GLY A 140 48.92 -8.99 -2.48
CA GLY A 140 50.06 -9.90 -2.30
C GLY A 140 50.84 -10.14 -3.59
N GLU A 141 50.19 -10.11 -4.74
CA GLU A 141 50.78 -10.17 -6.07
C GLU A 141 51.43 -8.84 -6.54
N GLY A 142 51.46 -7.83 -5.68
CA GLY A 142 52.08 -6.53 -5.96
C GLY A 142 51.16 -5.52 -6.63
N GLY A 143 49.86 -5.80 -6.71
CA GLY A 143 48.85 -4.89 -7.30
C GLY A 143 48.68 -3.59 -6.50
N SER A 144 48.67 -2.44 -7.21
CA SER A 144 48.44 -1.16 -6.57
C SER A 144 46.97 -1.01 -6.11
N VAL A 145 46.73 -0.21 -5.05
CA VAL A 145 45.35 0.10 -4.58
C VAL A 145 44.46 0.60 -5.72
N ARG A 146 45.04 1.36 -6.68
CA ARG A 146 44.29 1.91 -7.83
C ARG A 146 43.85 0.81 -8.80
N ASP A 147 44.69 -0.18 -9.03
CA ASP A 147 44.38 -1.30 -9.94
C ASP A 147 43.36 -2.24 -9.30
N ILE A 148 43.48 -2.49 -7.99
CA ILE A 148 42.51 -3.28 -7.23
C ILE A 148 41.12 -2.60 -7.22
N VAL A 149 41.04 -1.28 -7.06
CA VAL A 149 39.80 -0.47 -7.21
C VAL A 149 39.18 -0.69 -8.58
N ARG A 150 40.00 -0.62 -9.65
CA ARG A 150 39.53 -0.77 -11.03
C ARG A 150 39.00 -2.18 -11.31
N GLN A 151 39.64 -3.20 -10.77
CA GLN A 151 39.26 -4.60 -10.97
C GLN A 151 38.05 -5.01 -10.13
N THR A 152 37.96 -4.53 -8.87
CA THR A 152 36.92 -4.96 -7.92
C THR A 152 35.72 -4.03 -7.86
N GLY A 153 35.83 -2.80 -8.35
CA GLY A 153 34.78 -1.77 -8.28
C GLY A 153 34.52 -1.20 -6.89
N PHE A 154 35.32 -1.59 -5.87
CA PHE A 154 35.13 -1.08 -4.51
C PHE A 154 35.84 0.25 -4.28
N ASP A 155 35.28 1.05 -3.35
CA ASP A 155 35.86 2.33 -2.98
C ASP A 155 37.28 2.22 -2.41
N ARG A 156 38.14 3.16 -2.78
CA ARG A 156 39.55 3.21 -2.38
C ARG A 156 39.75 3.12 -0.87
N ARG A 157 38.87 3.76 -0.06
CA ARG A 157 38.95 3.71 1.38
C ARG A 157 38.69 2.31 1.93
N THR A 158 37.74 1.59 1.34
CA THR A 158 37.40 0.23 1.70
C THR A 158 38.55 -0.71 1.41
N ILE A 159 39.18 -0.63 0.24
CA ILE A 159 40.34 -1.43 -0.15
C ILE A 159 41.53 -1.13 0.73
N ALA A 160 41.88 0.15 0.95
CA ALA A 160 42.95 0.55 1.84
C ALA A 160 42.76 0.07 3.29
N LYS A 161 41.51 0.00 3.77
CA LYS A 161 41.17 -0.57 5.07
C LYS A 161 41.36 -2.08 5.09
N TRP A 162 40.93 -2.78 4.04
CA TRP A 162 41.00 -4.24 3.97
C TRP A 162 42.43 -4.75 3.84
N ILE A 163 43.30 -4.03 3.16
CA ILE A 163 44.75 -4.37 3.08
C ILE A 163 45.44 -4.31 4.44
N ARG A 164 44.96 -3.42 5.35
CA ARG A 164 45.59 -3.20 6.65
C ARG A 164 45.12 -4.17 7.75
N VAL A 165 44.09 -4.96 7.48
CA VAL A 165 43.51 -5.87 8.49
C VAL A 165 43.69 -7.31 8.06
N ASP A 166 43.96 -8.19 9.03
CA ASP A 166 44.21 -9.61 8.74
C ASP A 166 42.95 -10.43 8.57
N ALA A 167 41.83 -9.97 9.07
CA ALA A 167 40.54 -10.61 8.93
C ALA A 167 39.45 -9.60 8.56
N LEU A 168 38.45 -10.07 7.82
CA LEU A 168 37.29 -9.24 7.46
C LEU A 168 36.58 -8.75 8.74
N PRO A 169 36.48 -7.40 8.96
CA PRO A 169 35.84 -6.87 10.13
C PRO A 169 34.37 -7.28 10.20
N ASP A 170 33.94 -7.84 11.32
CA ASP A 170 32.53 -8.06 11.58
C ASP A 170 31.79 -6.74 11.63
N ARG A 171 30.63 -6.68 10.94
CA ARG A 171 29.69 -5.60 11.16
C ARG A 171 29.02 -5.83 12.52
N ASN A 172 29.64 -5.35 13.58
CA ASN A 172 28.97 -5.25 14.88
C ASN A 172 27.71 -4.41 14.69
N ALA A 173 26.58 -4.95 15.12
CA ALA A 173 25.36 -4.16 15.21
C ALA A 173 25.70 -2.93 16.10
N SER A 174 25.67 -1.74 15.51
CA SER A 174 25.89 -0.50 16.30
C SER A 174 24.94 -0.51 17.49
N ALA A 175 25.44 -0.16 18.68
CA ALA A 175 24.61 -0.04 19.87
C ALA A 175 23.35 0.80 19.58
N PRO A 176 22.19 0.39 20.11
CA PRO A 176 20.95 1.15 19.87
C PRO A 176 21.13 2.58 20.36
N LYS A 177 20.75 3.55 19.54
CA LYS A 177 20.79 4.98 19.87
C LYS A 177 19.52 5.37 20.65
N THR A 178 19.56 6.49 21.37
CA THR A 178 18.42 7.03 22.13
C THR A 178 17.16 7.33 21.28
N CYS A 179 17.30 7.46 19.96
CA CYS A 179 16.17 7.55 19.04
C CYS A 179 15.51 6.19 18.72
N SER A 180 16.12 5.08 19.14
CA SER A 180 15.57 3.73 18.97
C SER A 180 14.91 3.26 20.27
N PRO A 181 13.65 2.74 20.23
CA PRO A 181 13.01 2.19 21.42
C PRO A 181 13.75 0.97 21.99
N ARG A 182 14.62 0.32 21.20
CA ARG A 182 15.48 -0.78 21.67
C ARG A 182 16.51 -0.34 22.72
N TYR A 183 16.89 0.94 22.72
CA TYR A 183 17.76 1.49 23.78
C TYR A 183 17.10 1.39 25.16
N PHE A 184 15.78 1.50 25.20
CA PHE A 184 14.95 1.44 26.41
C PHE A 184 14.25 0.09 26.58
N GLU A 185 14.66 -0.96 25.87
CA GLU A 185 13.92 -2.24 25.82
C GLU A 185 13.84 -2.90 27.20
N GLU A 186 14.91 -2.85 27.99
CA GLU A 186 14.94 -3.38 29.35
C GLU A 186 13.97 -2.64 30.27
N PHE A 187 14.00 -1.32 30.24
CA PHE A 187 13.06 -0.49 31.00
C PHE A 187 11.60 -0.76 30.58
N LEU A 188 11.36 -0.78 29.29
CA LEU A 188 10.01 -1.02 28.73
C LEU A 188 9.50 -2.42 29.08
N SER A 189 10.36 -3.46 29.05
CA SER A 189 9.97 -4.83 29.38
C SER A 189 9.61 -4.97 30.85
N ARG A 190 10.36 -4.31 31.75
CA ARG A 190 10.03 -4.26 33.18
C ARG A 190 8.67 -3.59 33.40
N ARG A 191 8.45 -2.40 32.85
CA ARG A 191 7.16 -1.69 32.97
C ARG A 191 5.99 -2.47 32.38
N TRP A 192 6.26 -3.22 31.32
CA TRP A 192 5.27 -4.11 30.71
C TRP A 192 4.89 -5.26 31.64
N ALA A 193 5.86 -5.89 32.29
CA ALA A 193 5.65 -6.94 33.29
C ALA A 193 4.89 -6.43 34.53
N GLU A 194 5.08 -5.16 34.92
CA GLU A 194 4.35 -4.47 35.98
C GLU A 194 2.89 -4.12 35.59
N GLY A 195 2.45 -4.49 34.37
CA GLY A 195 1.07 -4.29 33.88
C GLY A 195 0.84 -2.96 33.15
N CYS A 196 1.86 -2.13 32.95
CA CYS A 196 1.73 -0.90 32.15
C CYS A 196 1.77 -1.20 30.65
N VAL A 197 0.60 -1.51 30.06
CA VAL A 197 0.46 -1.90 28.63
C VAL A 197 0.03 -0.74 27.72
N ARG A 198 -0.25 0.45 28.28
CA ARG A 198 -0.70 1.62 27.51
C ARG A 198 0.50 2.31 26.83
N GLY A 199 0.58 2.22 25.49
CA GLY A 199 1.69 2.77 24.72
C GLY A 199 1.94 4.27 24.93
N ARG A 200 0.89 5.07 25.14
CA ARG A 200 1.05 6.51 25.43
C ARG A 200 1.72 6.77 26.79
N HIS A 201 1.39 6.01 27.81
CA HIS A 201 2.06 6.12 29.13
C HIS A 201 3.54 5.76 29.00
N LEU A 202 3.83 4.60 28.40
CA LEU A 202 5.21 4.17 28.17
C LEU A 202 5.99 5.17 27.30
N PHE A 203 5.33 5.82 26.34
CA PHE A 203 5.95 6.86 25.54
C PHE A 203 6.35 8.09 26.36
N HIS A 204 5.49 8.56 27.25
CA HIS A 204 5.83 9.66 28.17
C HIS A 204 6.98 9.30 29.10
N GLU A 205 6.98 8.09 29.65
CA GLU A 205 8.04 7.63 30.54
C GLU A 205 9.40 7.52 29.83
N VAL A 206 9.46 6.99 28.61
CA VAL A 206 10.72 6.93 27.85
C VAL A 206 11.15 8.29 27.31
N LYS A 207 10.20 9.18 27.00
CA LYS A 207 10.50 10.58 26.65
C LYS A 207 11.20 11.30 27.81
N ALA A 208 10.71 11.17 29.03
CA ALA A 208 11.33 11.71 30.24
C ALA A 208 12.74 11.13 30.48
N ARG A 209 13.04 9.94 29.95
CA ARG A 209 14.36 9.28 29.99
C ARG A 209 15.26 9.56 28.79
N GLY A 210 14.89 10.53 27.93
CA GLY A 210 15.71 10.95 26.79
C GLY A 210 15.42 10.22 25.47
N TYR A 211 14.28 9.55 25.32
CA TYR A 211 13.87 8.98 24.04
C TYR A 211 13.54 10.10 23.03
N THR A 212 14.28 10.17 21.94
CA THR A 212 14.09 11.19 20.88
C THR A 212 13.28 10.68 19.67
N GLY A 213 12.92 9.40 19.65
CA GLY A 213 12.17 8.80 18.55
C GLY A 213 10.67 9.12 18.57
N SER A 214 9.97 8.67 17.53
CA SER A 214 8.53 8.88 17.38
C SER A 214 7.71 7.85 18.18
N PHE A 215 6.46 8.22 18.52
CA PHE A 215 5.48 7.31 19.13
C PHE A 215 5.23 6.07 18.26
N SER A 216 5.13 6.24 16.93
CA SER A 216 4.91 5.13 15.99
C SER A 216 6.07 4.11 16.01
N ASN A 217 7.30 4.57 16.25
CA ASN A 217 8.46 3.69 16.37
C ASN A 217 8.40 2.85 17.66
N LEU A 218 8.00 3.47 18.78
CA LEU A 218 7.74 2.76 20.04
C LEU A 218 6.57 1.76 19.89
N GLU A 219 5.44 2.18 19.33
CA GLU A 219 4.28 1.30 19.10
C GLU A 219 4.63 0.06 18.27
N ARG A 220 5.56 0.18 17.32
CA ARG A 220 6.04 -0.97 16.53
C ARG A 220 6.80 -2.00 17.39
N LEU A 221 7.49 -1.57 18.42
CA LEU A 221 8.10 -2.48 19.40
C LEU A 221 7.03 -3.11 20.29
N LEU A 222 6.16 -2.29 20.90
CA LEU A 222 5.10 -2.74 21.81
C LEU A 222 4.08 -3.66 21.13
N ALA A 223 3.80 -3.45 19.84
CA ALA A 223 2.93 -4.31 19.05
C ALA A 223 3.43 -5.78 18.98
N LYS A 224 4.73 -6.02 19.14
CA LYS A 224 5.29 -7.38 19.22
C LYS A 224 4.92 -8.04 20.55
N TRP A 225 4.88 -7.28 21.65
CA TRP A 225 4.57 -7.77 22.98
C TRP A 225 3.08 -7.92 23.21
N ARG A 226 2.23 -7.07 22.62
CA ARG A 226 0.77 -7.19 22.63
C ARG A 226 0.23 -8.37 21.84
N ARG A 227 1.04 -8.96 20.96
CA ARG A 227 0.63 -10.19 20.30
C ARG A 227 0.86 -11.33 21.30
N PRO A 228 -0.21 -11.89 21.94
CA PRO A 228 -0.07 -13.19 22.53
C PRO A 228 0.51 -14.09 21.46
N ALA A 229 1.31 -15.06 21.84
CA ALA A 229 1.72 -16.15 20.95
C ALA A 229 0.45 -16.83 20.44
N ARG A 230 -0.22 -16.18 19.50
CA ARG A 230 -1.32 -16.76 18.77
C ARG A 230 -0.64 -17.88 18.02
N LYS A 231 -0.68 -19.08 18.59
CA LYS A 231 -0.67 -20.29 17.79
C LYS A 231 -1.81 -20.09 16.80
N VAL A 232 -1.51 -19.44 15.70
CA VAL A 232 -2.31 -19.55 14.51
C VAL A 232 -2.11 -21.01 14.16
N ILE A 233 -3.06 -21.84 14.62
CA ILE A 233 -3.36 -23.07 13.92
C ILE A 233 -3.83 -22.57 12.56
N ARG A 234 -2.86 -22.24 11.75
CA ARG A 234 -3.04 -22.12 10.32
C ARG A 234 -3.20 -23.59 9.94
N PRO A 235 -4.36 -24.03 9.45
CA PRO A 235 -4.39 -25.34 8.84
C PRO A 235 -3.22 -25.35 7.86
N PRO A 236 -2.41 -26.39 7.84
CA PRO A 236 -1.29 -26.46 6.93
C PRO A 236 -1.82 -26.10 5.55
N PRO A 237 -1.11 -25.31 4.74
CA PRO A 237 -1.52 -25.06 3.37
C PRO A 237 -1.48 -26.44 2.70
N THR A 238 -2.64 -27.09 2.64
CA THR A 238 -2.82 -28.45 2.11
C THR A 238 -2.64 -28.49 0.60
N ILE A 239 -2.35 -27.32 -0.01
CA ILE A 239 -2.15 -27.19 -1.44
C ILE A 239 -0.98 -26.21 -1.61
N GLY A 240 0.06 -26.61 -2.34
CA GLY A 240 1.16 -25.75 -2.76
C GLY A 240 0.64 -24.46 -3.45
N PRO A 241 1.50 -23.47 -3.72
CA PRO A 241 1.07 -22.20 -4.29
C PRO A 241 0.30 -22.49 -5.59
N VAL A 242 -0.97 -22.08 -5.64
CA VAL A 242 -1.81 -22.29 -6.81
C VAL A 242 -1.26 -21.47 -7.96
N ARG A 243 -0.93 -22.13 -9.06
CA ARG A 243 -0.36 -21.51 -10.27
C ARG A 243 -1.26 -21.82 -11.44
N ALA A 244 -1.88 -20.79 -12.01
CA ALA A 244 -2.62 -20.92 -13.24
C ALA A 244 -1.78 -20.44 -14.43
N PHE A 245 -1.77 -21.22 -15.49
CA PHE A 245 -1.00 -20.92 -16.70
C PHE A 245 -1.95 -20.48 -17.82
N ASP A 246 -1.50 -19.58 -18.62
CA ASP A 246 -2.19 -19.15 -19.84
C ASP A 246 -2.16 -20.28 -20.87
N PRO A 247 -3.30 -20.88 -21.28
CA PRO A 247 -3.32 -21.98 -22.21
C PRO A 247 -2.73 -21.67 -23.59
N ALA A 248 -2.78 -20.39 -23.99
CA ALA A 248 -2.27 -19.98 -25.31
C ALA A 248 -0.73 -19.80 -25.34
N THR A 249 -0.12 -19.42 -24.20
CA THR A 249 1.29 -19.07 -24.17
C THR A 249 2.12 -19.92 -23.22
N GLY A 250 1.51 -20.77 -22.40
CA GLY A 250 2.15 -21.56 -21.36
C GLY A 250 2.77 -20.71 -20.22
N ARG A 251 2.54 -19.41 -20.20
CA ARG A 251 3.10 -18.51 -19.18
C ARG A 251 2.19 -18.42 -17.95
N LEU A 252 2.81 -18.24 -16.80
CA LEU A 252 2.10 -18.04 -15.54
C LEU A 252 1.24 -16.75 -15.60
N ILE A 253 -0.05 -16.88 -15.24
CA ILE A 253 -0.95 -15.73 -15.11
C ILE A 253 -0.68 -15.03 -13.79
N SER A 254 -0.22 -13.78 -13.85
CA SER A 254 0.08 -13.02 -12.65
C SER A 254 -1.19 -12.67 -11.86
N PRO A 255 -1.12 -12.51 -10.52
CA PRO A 255 -2.25 -12.07 -9.69
C PRO A 255 -2.89 -10.76 -10.15
N ILE A 256 -2.10 -9.85 -10.72
CA ILE A 256 -2.59 -8.57 -11.27
C ILE A 256 -3.51 -8.80 -12.46
N ILE A 257 -3.08 -9.65 -13.41
CA ILE A 257 -3.88 -10.01 -14.58
C ILE A 257 -5.12 -10.78 -14.14
N ALA A 258 -4.96 -11.75 -13.25
CA ALA A 258 -6.08 -12.54 -12.73
C ALA A 258 -7.13 -11.65 -12.03
N ALA A 259 -6.72 -10.68 -11.21
CA ALA A 259 -7.62 -9.74 -10.56
C ALA A 259 -8.33 -8.82 -11.56
N ALA A 260 -7.64 -8.33 -12.57
CA ALA A 260 -8.24 -7.53 -13.63
C ALA A 260 -9.31 -8.34 -14.41
N LEU A 261 -9.00 -9.59 -14.75
CA LEU A 261 -9.94 -10.50 -15.39
C LEU A 261 -11.11 -10.86 -14.46
N CYS A 262 -10.86 -11.00 -13.14
CA CYS A 262 -11.88 -11.33 -12.16
C CYS A 262 -13.01 -10.28 -12.11
N VAL A 263 -12.69 -9.00 -12.25
CA VAL A 263 -13.69 -7.91 -12.23
C VAL A 263 -14.24 -7.54 -13.61
N LYS A 264 -13.68 -8.07 -14.70
CA LYS A 264 -14.10 -7.74 -16.06
C LYS A 264 -15.35 -8.56 -16.46
N PRO A 265 -16.44 -7.92 -16.91
CA PRO A 265 -17.66 -8.62 -17.38
C PRO A 265 -17.37 -9.56 -18.55
N ARG A 266 -18.13 -10.65 -18.61
CA ARG A 266 -17.94 -11.67 -19.67
C ARG A 266 -18.07 -11.08 -21.08
N GLY A 267 -19.06 -10.22 -21.33
CA GLY A 267 -19.28 -9.59 -22.63
C GLY A 267 -18.22 -8.57 -23.05
N LEU A 268 -17.29 -8.24 -22.17
CA LEU A 268 -16.15 -7.35 -22.46
C LEU A 268 -14.82 -8.13 -22.57
N LEU A 269 -14.84 -9.45 -22.36
CA LEU A 269 -13.64 -10.28 -22.50
C LEU A 269 -13.39 -10.56 -24.00
N THR A 270 -12.13 -10.45 -24.41
CA THR A 270 -11.70 -11.04 -25.70
C THR A 270 -11.66 -12.56 -25.58
N ASN A 271 -11.64 -13.28 -26.70
CA ASN A 271 -11.57 -14.74 -26.69
C ASN A 271 -10.39 -15.26 -25.88
N ASN A 272 -9.19 -14.68 -26.06
CA ASN A 272 -8.00 -15.05 -25.29
C ASN A 272 -8.17 -14.78 -23.80
N GLN A 273 -8.88 -13.71 -23.41
CA GLN A 273 -9.17 -13.42 -22.02
C GLN A 273 -10.20 -14.37 -21.42
N ALA A 274 -11.18 -14.82 -22.21
CA ALA A 274 -12.17 -15.81 -21.79
C ALA A 274 -11.49 -17.15 -21.47
N VAL A 275 -10.60 -17.62 -22.35
CA VAL A 275 -9.80 -18.84 -22.13
C VAL A 275 -8.97 -18.75 -20.84
N LYS A 276 -8.33 -17.60 -20.58
CA LYS A 276 -7.61 -17.37 -19.33
C LYS A 276 -8.52 -17.40 -18.09
N VAL A 277 -9.72 -16.83 -18.19
CA VAL A 277 -10.70 -16.86 -17.10
C VAL A 277 -11.15 -18.28 -16.81
N ASP A 278 -11.34 -19.11 -17.82
CA ASP A 278 -11.77 -20.49 -17.64
C ASP A 278 -10.62 -21.34 -17.05
N ALA A 279 -9.38 -21.14 -17.49
CA ALA A 279 -8.20 -21.74 -16.85
C ALA A 279 -8.04 -21.31 -15.37
N LEU A 280 -8.26 -20.03 -15.05
CA LEU A 280 -8.23 -19.54 -13.68
C LEU A 280 -9.34 -20.15 -12.81
N LYS A 281 -10.52 -20.44 -13.36
CA LYS A 281 -11.61 -21.06 -12.62
C LYS A 281 -11.36 -22.54 -12.35
N SER A 282 -10.77 -23.27 -13.29
CA SER A 282 -10.45 -24.69 -13.13
C SER A 282 -9.38 -24.89 -12.05
N GLU A 283 -8.35 -24.05 -12.05
CA GLU A 283 -7.24 -24.17 -11.12
C GLU A 283 -7.49 -23.52 -9.75
N TRP A 284 -8.37 -22.50 -9.70
CA TRP A 284 -8.56 -21.66 -8.52
C TRP A 284 -10.02 -21.55 -8.08
N ARG A 285 -10.43 -22.37 -7.11
CA ARG A 285 -11.77 -22.28 -6.51
C ARG A 285 -12.07 -20.90 -5.92
N GLU A 286 -11.07 -20.30 -5.27
CA GLU A 286 -11.19 -18.94 -4.71
C GLU A 286 -11.44 -17.89 -5.80
N PHE A 287 -10.80 -18.04 -6.97
CA PHE A 287 -11.03 -17.16 -8.11
C PHE A 287 -12.48 -17.22 -8.59
N THR A 288 -13.06 -18.41 -8.66
CA THR A 288 -14.47 -18.61 -9.05
C THR A 288 -15.42 -17.89 -8.09
N THR A 289 -15.18 -18.05 -6.78
CA THR A 289 -15.97 -17.38 -5.74
C THR A 289 -15.85 -15.86 -5.82
N MET A 290 -14.61 -15.34 -5.93
CA MET A 290 -14.37 -13.90 -6.05
C MET A 290 -14.99 -13.31 -7.32
N ARG A 291 -14.90 -14.02 -8.44
CA ARG A 291 -15.50 -13.58 -9.70
C ARG A 291 -17.03 -13.53 -9.58
N GLY A 292 -17.66 -14.53 -8.96
CA GLY A 292 -19.11 -14.52 -8.68
C GLY A 292 -19.52 -13.30 -7.85
N LEU A 293 -18.79 -13.04 -6.76
CA LEU A 293 -19.01 -11.85 -5.93
C LEU A 293 -18.80 -10.55 -6.70
N ALA A 294 -17.73 -10.44 -7.50
CA ALA A 294 -17.42 -9.25 -8.28
C ALA A 294 -18.50 -8.97 -9.35
N MET A 295 -18.98 -9.98 -10.05
CA MET A 295 -20.04 -9.82 -11.06
C MET A 295 -21.37 -9.42 -10.42
N ARG A 296 -21.74 -10.04 -9.29
CA ARG A 296 -22.93 -9.65 -8.53
C ARG A 296 -22.84 -8.20 -8.05
N PHE A 297 -21.70 -7.79 -7.53
CA PHE A 297 -21.50 -6.42 -7.07
C PHE A 297 -21.63 -5.39 -8.21
N ARG A 298 -21.03 -5.67 -9.37
CA ARG A 298 -21.23 -4.85 -10.57
C ARG A 298 -22.70 -4.79 -11.00
N GLY A 299 -23.40 -5.90 -10.91
CA GLY A 299 -24.84 -5.98 -11.17
C GLY A 299 -25.65 -5.08 -10.25
N ILE A 300 -25.32 -5.05 -8.96
CA ILE A 300 -25.96 -4.18 -7.94
C ILE A 300 -25.76 -2.70 -8.28
N LEU A 301 -24.53 -2.28 -8.61
CA LEU A 301 -24.22 -0.91 -8.99
C LEU A 301 -24.95 -0.46 -10.27
N ARG A 302 -25.28 -1.40 -11.16
CA ARG A 302 -26.03 -1.11 -12.41
C ARG A 302 -27.54 -1.12 -12.23
N SER A 303 -28.06 -2.07 -11.43
CA SER A 303 -29.50 -2.26 -11.24
C SER A 303 -30.12 -1.35 -10.20
N LYS A 304 -29.32 -0.55 -9.48
CA LYS A 304 -29.73 0.34 -8.39
C LYS A 304 -30.49 -0.37 -7.26
N ASN A 305 -30.27 -1.67 -7.07
CA ASN A 305 -31.03 -2.49 -6.13
C ASN A 305 -30.33 -2.60 -4.76
N LEU A 306 -30.81 -1.83 -3.79
CA LEU A 306 -30.27 -1.79 -2.43
C LEU A 306 -30.49 -3.09 -1.63
N ALA A 307 -31.59 -3.83 -1.86
CA ALA A 307 -31.85 -5.08 -1.15
C ALA A 307 -30.75 -6.11 -1.46
N LYS A 308 -30.33 -6.19 -2.71
CA LYS A 308 -29.22 -7.07 -3.11
C LYS A 308 -27.87 -6.67 -2.52
N LEU A 309 -27.68 -5.39 -2.16
CA LEU A 309 -26.45 -4.92 -1.53
C LEU A 309 -26.25 -5.52 -0.14
N GLY A 310 -27.32 -5.55 0.69
CA GLY A 310 -27.26 -6.13 2.02
C GLY A 310 -26.88 -7.61 1.99
N VAL A 311 -27.54 -8.39 1.12
CA VAL A 311 -27.25 -9.82 0.91
C VAL A 311 -25.79 -10.00 0.45
N TRP A 312 -25.37 -9.21 -0.52
CA TRP A 312 -23.99 -9.28 -1.03
C TRP A 312 -22.92 -9.01 0.05
N LEU A 313 -23.15 -8.00 0.91
CA LEU A 313 -22.24 -7.68 2.02
C LEU A 313 -22.12 -8.83 3.02
N THR A 314 -23.21 -9.58 3.25
CA THR A 314 -23.21 -10.75 4.11
C THR A 314 -22.46 -11.91 3.45
N ASP A 315 -22.75 -12.21 2.19
CA ASP A 315 -22.08 -13.28 1.43
C ASP A 315 -20.58 -13.03 1.30
N ALA A 316 -20.17 -11.79 0.99
CA ALA A 316 -18.77 -11.41 0.92
C ALA A 316 -18.06 -11.55 2.30
N HIS A 317 -18.77 -11.25 3.38
CA HIS A 317 -18.24 -11.43 4.74
C HIS A 317 -18.13 -12.91 5.12
N GLN A 318 -19.06 -13.75 4.70
CA GLN A 318 -19.11 -15.19 4.98
C GLN A 318 -18.30 -16.03 3.96
N SER A 319 -17.76 -15.44 2.93
CA SER A 319 -17.07 -16.13 1.83
C SER A 319 -15.85 -16.97 2.24
N GLY A 320 -15.35 -16.85 3.47
CA GLY A 320 -14.10 -17.46 3.92
C GLY A 320 -12.82 -16.78 3.38
N LEU A 321 -12.97 -15.83 2.43
CA LEU A 321 -11.87 -15.13 1.79
C LEU A 321 -11.51 -13.85 2.54
N TYR A 322 -10.36 -13.83 3.18
CA TYR A 322 -9.95 -12.72 4.06
C TYR A 322 -10.05 -11.34 3.40
N ALA A 323 -9.60 -11.21 2.16
CA ALA A 323 -9.64 -9.94 1.47
C ALA A 323 -11.07 -9.46 1.18
N MET A 324 -11.97 -10.38 0.83
CA MET A 324 -13.40 -10.08 0.61
C MET A 324 -14.09 -9.71 1.93
N GLN A 325 -13.80 -10.41 3.02
CA GLN A 325 -14.29 -10.07 4.35
C GLN A 325 -13.84 -8.67 4.79
N ARG A 326 -12.55 -8.35 4.56
CA ARG A 326 -12.00 -7.04 4.85
C ARG A 326 -12.65 -5.96 4.00
N PHE A 327 -12.84 -6.21 2.72
CA PHE A 327 -13.48 -5.29 1.79
C PHE A 327 -14.95 -5.02 2.22
N ALA A 328 -15.73 -6.06 2.50
CA ALA A 328 -17.11 -5.91 2.98
C ALA A 328 -17.19 -5.10 4.30
N ARG A 329 -16.30 -5.36 5.27
CA ARG A 329 -16.20 -4.56 6.50
C ARG A 329 -15.89 -3.09 6.22
N THR A 330 -15.02 -2.83 5.26
CA THR A 330 -14.68 -1.45 4.88
C THR A 330 -15.84 -0.76 4.21
N LEU A 331 -16.64 -1.47 3.39
CA LEU A 331 -17.87 -0.94 2.79
C LEU A 331 -18.93 -0.59 3.85
N ARG A 332 -19.09 -1.44 4.87
CA ARG A 332 -20.04 -1.19 5.97
C ARG A 332 -19.74 0.07 6.79
N ARG A 333 -18.47 0.50 6.87
CA ARG A 333 -18.10 1.74 7.57
C ARG A 333 -18.59 3.01 6.88
N ASP A 334 -18.87 2.92 5.59
CA ASP A 334 -19.28 4.05 4.74
C ASP A 334 -20.55 3.66 3.96
N ILE A 335 -21.48 3.00 4.68
CA ILE A 335 -22.63 2.34 4.07
C ILE A 335 -23.59 3.33 3.42
N ASP A 336 -23.77 4.52 4.00
CA ASP A 336 -24.71 5.52 3.50
C ASP A 336 -24.21 6.13 2.19
N ALA A 337 -22.92 6.48 2.10
CA ALA A 337 -22.33 6.93 0.83
C ALA A 337 -22.32 5.82 -0.23
N LEU A 338 -22.21 4.54 0.18
CA LEU A 338 -22.34 3.41 -0.74
C LEU A 338 -23.78 3.24 -1.21
N ARG A 339 -24.77 3.38 -0.34
CA ARG A 339 -26.21 3.34 -0.73
C ARG A 339 -26.52 4.45 -1.73
N SER A 340 -26.08 5.66 -1.45
CA SER A 340 -26.18 6.78 -2.39
C SER A 340 -25.49 6.48 -3.73
N ALA A 341 -24.30 5.83 -3.70
CA ALA A 341 -23.63 5.41 -4.94
C ALA A 341 -24.40 4.36 -5.75
N VAL A 342 -25.22 3.51 -5.12
CA VAL A 342 -26.08 2.55 -5.81
C VAL A 342 -27.30 3.24 -6.41
N THR A 343 -27.97 4.14 -5.69
CA THR A 343 -29.25 4.74 -6.10
C THR A 343 -29.07 5.96 -6.99
N GLU A 344 -28.08 6.77 -6.73
CA GLU A 344 -27.85 8.06 -7.41
C GLU A 344 -27.13 7.88 -8.77
N SER A 345 -27.25 8.86 -9.63
CA SER A 345 -26.57 8.89 -10.94
C SER A 345 -25.20 9.55 -10.90
N TRP A 346 -24.84 10.20 -9.78
CA TRP A 346 -23.61 10.96 -9.63
C TRP A 346 -22.34 10.12 -9.77
N SER A 347 -21.32 10.69 -10.39
CA SER A 347 -20.00 10.07 -10.54
C SER A 347 -18.88 11.10 -10.52
N ASN A 348 -17.67 10.69 -10.17
CA ASN A 348 -16.47 11.53 -10.15
C ASN A 348 -15.76 11.63 -11.51
N GLY A 349 -16.35 11.16 -12.60
CA GLY A 349 -15.66 11.12 -13.88
C GLY A 349 -15.15 12.48 -14.36
N GLN A 350 -15.92 13.53 -14.13
CA GLN A 350 -15.48 14.91 -14.44
C GLN A 350 -14.38 15.39 -13.51
N THR A 351 -14.49 15.09 -12.21
CA THR A 351 -13.46 15.39 -11.22
C THR A 351 -12.12 14.74 -11.60
N GLU A 352 -12.15 13.47 -12.03
CA GLU A 352 -10.94 12.78 -12.52
C GLU A 352 -10.36 13.45 -13.77
N GLY A 353 -11.20 13.87 -14.72
CA GLY A 353 -10.77 14.60 -15.91
C GLY A 353 -9.99 15.87 -15.56
N GLN A 354 -10.50 16.62 -14.62
CA GLN A 354 -9.86 17.85 -14.20
C GLN A 354 -8.63 17.61 -13.29
N ILE A 355 -8.67 16.61 -12.43
CA ILE A 355 -7.46 16.19 -11.70
C ILE A 355 -6.36 15.82 -12.69
N ASN A 356 -6.68 15.15 -13.79
CA ASN A 356 -5.72 14.86 -14.85
C ASN A 356 -5.23 16.14 -15.55
N ARG A 357 -6.12 17.11 -15.80
CA ARG A 357 -5.74 18.46 -16.29
C ARG A 357 -4.78 19.14 -15.33
N LEU A 358 -5.07 19.13 -14.02
CA LEU A 358 -4.19 19.69 -12.99
C LEU A 358 -2.81 19.00 -12.95
N LYS A 359 -2.79 17.67 -13.05
CA LYS A 359 -1.55 16.90 -13.13
C LYS A 359 -0.75 17.25 -14.39
N THR A 360 -1.40 17.40 -15.52
CA THR A 360 -0.75 17.80 -16.79
C THR A 360 -0.16 19.19 -16.68
N LEU A 361 -0.90 20.16 -16.14
CA LEU A 361 -0.40 21.52 -15.89
C LEU A 361 0.83 21.50 -14.98
N LYS A 362 0.78 20.73 -13.87
CA LYS A 362 1.92 20.59 -12.96
C LYS A 362 3.14 19.98 -13.64
N ARG A 363 2.95 18.96 -14.49
CA ARG A 363 4.04 18.35 -15.26
C ARG A 363 4.63 19.33 -16.30
N ALA A 364 3.78 20.07 -17.04
CA ALA A 364 4.20 21.09 -17.98
C ALA A 364 5.03 22.20 -17.32
N MET A 365 4.79 22.44 -16.03
CA MET A 365 5.53 23.41 -15.23
C MET A 365 6.70 22.77 -14.44
N TYR A 366 7.16 21.58 -14.85
CA TYR A 366 8.28 20.86 -14.23
C TYR A 366 8.14 20.65 -12.71
N GLY A 367 6.90 20.57 -12.20
CA GLY A 367 6.60 20.42 -10.77
C GLY A 367 6.87 21.66 -9.92
N ARG A 368 7.32 22.78 -10.49
CA ARG A 368 7.69 24.02 -9.79
C ARG A 368 6.50 24.93 -9.45
N ALA A 369 5.33 24.67 -10.03
CA ALA A 369 4.13 25.47 -9.78
C ALA A 369 3.63 25.29 -8.35
N GLY A 370 3.55 26.38 -7.60
CA GLY A 370 2.91 26.42 -6.29
C GLY A 370 1.37 26.30 -6.38
N PRO A 371 0.68 26.07 -5.23
CA PRO A 371 -0.78 25.90 -5.19
C PRO A 371 -1.53 27.08 -5.80
N GLU A 372 -1.11 28.31 -5.55
CA GLU A 372 -1.75 29.54 -6.04
C GLU A 372 -1.70 29.62 -7.57
N LEU A 373 -0.54 29.37 -8.17
CA LEU A 373 -0.40 29.38 -9.62
C LEU A 373 -1.24 28.26 -10.27
N LEU A 374 -1.27 27.08 -9.68
CA LEU A 374 -2.11 25.98 -10.14
C LEU A 374 -3.60 26.32 -10.03
N ARG A 375 -4.00 26.97 -8.94
CA ARG A 375 -5.36 27.46 -8.73
C ARG A 375 -5.74 28.47 -9.81
N ALA A 376 -4.92 29.48 -10.04
CA ALA A 376 -5.16 30.51 -11.07
C ALA A 376 -5.27 29.92 -12.49
N ARG A 377 -4.53 28.83 -12.80
CA ARG A 377 -4.61 28.16 -14.10
C ARG A 377 -5.78 27.20 -14.26
N MET A 378 -6.35 26.75 -13.17
CA MET A 378 -7.49 25.83 -13.16
C MET A 378 -8.83 26.54 -13.14
N LEU A 379 -8.91 27.68 -12.47
CA LEU A 379 -10.13 28.50 -12.42
C LEU A 379 -10.36 29.18 -13.77
N PRO A 380 -11.62 29.32 -14.21
CA PRO A 380 -11.94 30.16 -15.36
C PRO A 380 -11.62 31.62 -15.03
N LEU A 381 -11.12 32.33 -16.02
CA LEU A 381 -10.99 33.80 -15.98
C LEU A 381 -12.35 34.44 -15.94
#